data_a549b7fb7171092e4dfc058d7d7a2c78
#
_entry.id   a549b7fb7171092e4dfc058d7d7a2c78
#
_cell.length_a   1.000
_cell.length_b   1.000
_cell.length_c   1.000
_cell.angle_alpha   90.00
_cell.angle_beta   90.00
_cell.angle_gamma   90.00
#
_symmetry.space_group_name_H-M   'P 1'
#
loop_
_entity.id
_entity.type
_entity.pdbx_description
1 polymer ?
#
loop_
_entity_poly.entity_id
_entity_poly.type
_entity_poly.pdbx_seq_one_letter_code
_entity_poly.pdbx_strand_id
1 'polypeptide(L)'
;LLRFHPWVFSGAIRSIQLDADYPHAQPQEGEVVQVVDSNGKVLGVGHYQIGSIAVRILAFGIGELPHDFWQERIRAAYEVRESLGLITKENNTYRLIHGEGDFLPGLIVDVYADTAVIQAHSIGMHCHRMEIAEAIIQSVPQVDKVYYKSDDTLPHKAPIQGERVGYLIGAEKADFNGDFWAK
;
A
#
# COMPACT_ATOMS: atom_id res chain seq x y z
N LEU A 1 -7.14 18.39 2.27
CA LEU A 1 -6.64 17.68 3.46
C LEU A 1 -7.49 17.94 4.72
N LEU A 2 -8.03 19.16 4.92
CA LEU A 2 -8.88 19.48 6.08
C LEU A 2 -10.17 18.64 6.19
N ARG A 3 -10.55 17.91 5.14
CA ARG A 3 -11.67 16.95 5.12
C ARG A 3 -11.19 15.48 5.10
N PHE A 4 -9.95 15.22 5.48
CA PHE A 4 -9.33 13.89 5.47
C PHE A 4 -9.36 13.20 4.10
N HIS A 5 -9.35 13.97 3.01
CA HIS A 5 -9.23 13.42 1.67
C HIS A 5 -7.78 12.98 1.44
N PRO A 6 -7.51 11.71 1.07
CA PRO A 6 -6.16 11.16 1.05
C PRO A 6 -5.34 11.59 -0.18
N TRP A 7 -5.91 12.35 -1.13
CA TRP A 7 -5.20 12.76 -2.34
C TRP A 7 -4.82 14.23 -2.31
N VAL A 8 -3.55 14.51 -2.57
CA VAL A 8 -3.05 15.86 -2.84
C VAL A 8 -2.81 15.97 -4.33
N PHE A 9 -3.59 16.81 -5.00
CA PHE A 9 -3.44 17.03 -6.43
C PHE A 9 -2.24 17.95 -6.73
N SER A 10 -1.54 17.71 -7.85
CA SER A 10 -0.36 18.48 -8.24
C SER A 10 -0.61 19.99 -8.32
N GLY A 11 -1.79 20.41 -8.76
CA GLY A 11 -2.19 21.83 -8.78
C GLY A 11 -2.38 22.47 -7.41
N ALA A 12 -2.42 21.71 -6.32
CA ALA A 12 -2.49 22.20 -4.95
C ALA A 12 -1.11 22.39 -4.29
N ILE A 13 -0.05 21.94 -4.94
CA ILE A 13 1.34 22.02 -4.43
C ILE A 13 1.94 23.34 -4.91
N ARG A 14 2.32 24.20 -3.96
CA ARG A 14 2.98 25.47 -4.25
C ARG A 14 4.48 25.32 -4.50
N SER A 15 5.13 24.50 -3.72
CA SER A 15 6.58 24.26 -3.79
C SER A 15 6.93 22.91 -3.18
N ILE A 16 8.04 22.36 -3.62
CA ILE A 16 8.68 21.18 -3.03
C ILE A 16 9.97 21.67 -2.37
N GLN A 17 10.20 21.28 -1.13
CA GLN A 17 11.42 21.53 -0.39
C GLN A 17 12.15 20.20 -0.23
N LEU A 18 13.43 20.22 -0.51
CA LEU A 18 14.31 19.06 -0.40
C LEU A 18 15.35 19.33 0.68
N ASP A 19 15.81 18.29 1.34
CA ASP A 19 16.93 18.39 2.26
C ASP A 19 18.19 18.81 1.51
N ALA A 20 19.10 19.51 2.19
CA ALA A 20 20.28 20.12 1.55
C ALA A 20 21.22 19.11 0.90
N ASP A 21 21.21 17.87 1.36
CA ASP A 21 22.01 16.74 0.89
C ASP A 21 21.21 15.75 0.00
N TYR A 22 19.95 16.08 -0.30
CA TYR A 22 19.13 15.22 -1.16
C TYR A 22 19.68 15.14 -2.59
N PRO A 23 19.95 13.93 -3.13
CA PRO A 23 20.77 13.77 -4.35
C PRO A 23 20.03 14.10 -5.67
N HIS A 24 18.72 14.30 -5.64
CA HIS A 24 17.91 14.52 -6.83
C HIS A 24 17.25 15.91 -6.82
N ALA A 25 16.82 16.39 -8.00
CA ALA A 25 16.16 17.69 -8.16
C ALA A 25 14.70 17.71 -7.67
N GLN A 26 14.11 16.55 -7.43
CA GLN A 26 12.74 16.36 -6.89
C GLN A 26 12.63 14.97 -6.26
N PRO A 27 11.60 14.73 -5.40
CA PRO A 27 11.37 13.41 -4.81
C PRO A 27 11.21 12.35 -5.88
N GLN A 28 11.69 11.15 -5.59
CA GLN A 28 11.48 9.99 -6.46
C GLN A 28 10.08 9.42 -6.28
N GLU A 29 9.52 8.83 -7.33
CA GLU A 29 8.21 8.19 -7.22
C GLU A 29 8.23 7.04 -6.22
N GLY A 30 7.24 7.03 -5.33
CA GLY A 30 7.11 6.06 -4.26
C GLY A 30 7.74 6.47 -2.93
N GLU A 31 8.56 7.53 -2.91
CA GLU A 31 9.13 8.05 -1.67
C GLU A 31 8.05 8.59 -0.74
N VAL A 32 8.31 8.43 0.56
CA VAL A 32 7.50 9.00 1.63
C VAL A 32 7.85 10.47 1.79
N VAL A 33 6.87 11.35 1.66
CA VAL A 33 7.02 12.80 1.76
C VAL A 33 6.08 13.39 2.80
N GLN A 34 6.53 14.43 3.48
CA GLN A 34 5.70 15.21 4.38
C GLN A 34 4.93 16.29 3.60
N VAL A 35 3.67 16.50 3.95
CA VAL A 35 2.84 17.59 3.41
C VAL A 35 2.59 18.62 4.50
N VAL A 36 2.91 19.88 4.20
CA VAL A 36 2.73 21.02 5.11
C VAL A 36 1.84 22.08 4.48
N ASP A 37 1.19 22.89 5.30
CA ASP A 37 0.47 24.08 4.82
C ASP A 37 1.43 25.26 4.60
N SER A 38 0.88 26.41 4.16
CA SER A 38 1.65 27.64 3.90
C SER A 38 2.34 28.23 5.14
N ASN A 39 1.97 27.82 6.34
CA ASN A 39 2.53 28.26 7.60
C ASN A 39 3.54 27.24 8.19
N GLY A 40 3.83 26.16 7.45
CA GLY A 40 4.70 25.08 7.90
C GLY A 40 4.05 24.07 8.83
N LYS A 41 2.72 24.15 9.05
CA LYS A 41 2.00 23.16 9.85
C LYS A 41 1.91 21.84 9.09
N VAL A 42 2.30 20.76 9.74
CA VAL A 42 2.19 19.40 9.19
C VAL A 42 0.72 19.01 8.99
N LEU A 43 0.37 18.62 7.77
CA LEU A 43 -0.96 18.14 7.38
C LEU A 43 -0.99 16.61 7.30
N GLY A 44 0.15 15.98 7.00
CA GLY A 44 0.26 14.53 6.92
C GLY A 44 1.51 14.08 6.18
N VAL A 45 1.61 12.77 6.03
CA VAL A 45 2.70 12.06 5.36
C VAL A 45 2.12 11.06 4.37
N GLY A 46 2.77 10.87 3.22
CA GLY A 46 2.28 9.96 2.17
C GLY A 46 3.27 9.72 1.06
N HIS A 47 2.87 8.92 0.09
CA HIS A 47 3.69 8.57 -1.07
C HIS A 47 3.62 9.64 -2.16
N TYR A 48 4.79 10.10 -2.61
CA TYR A 48 4.91 10.96 -3.78
C TYR A 48 4.77 10.15 -5.08
N GLN A 49 4.13 10.74 -6.08
CA GLN A 49 4.02 10.17 -7.42
C GLN A 49 3.88 11.29 -8.46
N ILE A 50 4.53 11.14 -9.61
CA ILE A 50 4.39 12.07 -10.73
C ILE A 50 3.03 11.86 -11.40
N GLY A 51 2.21 12.92 -11.45
CA GLY A 51 0.88 12.86 -12.05
C GLY A 51 -0.10 13.85 -11.44
N SER A 52 -1.38 13.69 -11.74
CA SER A 52 -2.45 14.55 -11.21
C SER A 52 -2.62 14.40 -9.69
N ILE A 53 -2.49 13.20 -9.17
CA ILE A 53 -2.44 12.90 -7.74
C ILE A 53 -0.97 12.81 -7.35
N ALA A 54 -0.43 13.92 -6.85
CA ALA A 54 0.99 14.02 -6.55
C ALA A 54 1.38 13.41 -5.19
N VAL A 55 0.47 13.39 -4.21
CA VAL A 55 0.71 12.67 -2.94
C VAL A 55 -0.54 11.90 -2.53
N ARG A 56 -0.35 10.64 -2.16
CA ARG A 56 -1.36 9.82 -1.49
C ARG A 56 -1.04 9.76 -0.01
N ILE A 57 -1.86 10.43 0.80
CA ILE A 57 -1.68 10.51 2.26
C ILE A 57 -1.93 9.15 2.90
N LEU A 58 -0.98 8.69 3.68
CA LEU A 58 -1.03 7.48 4.50
C LEU A 58 -1.47 7.79 5.93
N ALA A 59 -0.99 8.93 6.47
CA ALA A 59 -1.37 9.37 7.81
C ALA A 59 -1.51 10.88 7.86
N PHE A 60 -2.52 11.35 8.60
CA PHE A 60 -2.81 12.77 8.78
C PHE A 60 -2.26 13.29 10.10
N GLY A 61 -1.84 14.55 10.13
CA GLY A 61 -1.43 15.27 11.33
C GLY A 61 -0.08 14.88 11.91
N ILE A 62 0.63 13.95 11.27
CA ILE A 62 1.99 13.52 11.66
C ILE A 62 2.95 13.70 10.49
N GLY A 63 4.24 13.89 10.78
CA GLY A 63 5.29 14.13 9.79
C GLY A 63 6.05 12.90 9.35
N GLU A 64 5.97 11.83 10.14
CA GLU A 64 6.67 10.57 9.89
C GLU A 64 5.74 9.40 10.15
N LEU A 65 5.92 8.30 9.40
CA LEU A 65 5.17 7.07 9.65
C LEU A 65 5.76 6.35 10.89
N PRO A 66 4.91 5.87 11.82
CA PRO A 66 5.36 4.98 12.89
C PRO A 66 6.03 3.72 12.32
N HIS A 67 6.96 3.15 13.08
CA HIS A 67 7.67 1.93 12.66
C HIS A 67 6.73 0.75 12.37
N ASP A 68 5.64 0.65 13.12
CA ASP A 68 4.60 -0.39 13.03
C ASP A 68 3.41 0.00 12.17
N PHE A 69 3.54 1.07 11.36
CA PHE A 69 2.44 1.64 10.56
C PHE A 69 1.69 0.60 9.72
N TRP A 70 2.42 -0.21 8.95
CA TRP A 70 1.79 -1.22 8.08
C TRP A 70 1.05 -2.27 8.89
N GLN A 71 1.66 -2.76 9.97
CA GLN A 71 1.07 -3.76 10.85
C GLN A 71 -0.21 -3.24 11.52
N GLU A 72 -0.20 -2.01 12.05
CA GLU A 72 -1.36 -1.40 12.68
C GLU A 72 -2.52 -1.20 11.69
N ARG A 73 -2.24 -0.73 10.48
CA ARG A 73 -3.26 -0.52 9.45
C ARG A 73 -3.89 -1.83 8.98
N ILE A 74 -3.08 -2.85 8.76
CA ILE A 74 -3.56 -4.17 8.31
C ILE A 74 -4.34 -4.86 9.42
N ARG A 75 -3.87 -4.77 10.67
CA ARG A 75 -4.60 -5.29 11.83
C ARG A 75 -5.96 -4.64 11.98
N ALA A 76 -6.03 -3.31 11.93
CA ALA A 76 -7.29 -2.59 12.02
C ALA A 76 -8.28 -3.01 10.91
N ALA A 77 -7.80 -3.19 9.68
CA ALA A 77 -8.62 -3.66 8.58
C ALA A 77 -9.12 -5.10 8.81
N TYR A 78 -8.27 -5.98 9.32
CA TYR A 78 -8.65 -7.36 9.66
C TYR A 78 -9.72 -7.40 10.76
N GLU A 79 -9.55 -6.64 11.85
CA GLU A 79 -10.51 -6.53 12.95
C GLU A 79 -11.89 -6.04 12.48
N VAL A 80 -11.94 -5.11 11.52
CA VAL A 80 -13.20 -4.68 10.90
C VAL A 80 -13.88 -5.85 10.19
N ARG A 81 -13.16 -6.65 9.37
CA ARG A 81 -13.72 -7.83 8.67
C ARG A 81 -14.19 -8.90 9.63
N GLU A 82 -13.44 -9.13 10.70
CA GLU A 82 -13.79 -10.06 11.76
C GLU A 82 -15.06 -9.61 12.49
N SER A 83 -15.14 -8.34 12.91
CA SER A 83 -16.30 -7.77 13.61
C SER A 83 -17.58 -7.79 12.78
N LEU A 84 -17.45 -7.71 11.46
CA LEU A 84 -18.57 -7.82 10.51
C LEU A 84 -18.98 -9.27 10.23
N GLY A 85 -18.31 -10.27 10.82
CA GLY A 85 -18.59 -11.69 10.61
C GLY A 85 -18.23 -12.16 9.18
N LEU A 86 -17.35 -11.47 8.48
CA LEU A 86 -16.92 -11.86 7.13
C LEU A 86 -15.94 -13.03 7.15
N ILE A 87 -15.28 -13.25 8.27
CA ILE A 87 -14.25 -14.30 8.45
C ILE A 87 -14.85 -15.41 9.31
N THR A 88 -15.17 -16.55 8.67
CA THR A 88 -15.71 -17.73 9.34
C THR A 88 -15.02 -19.00 8.85
N LYS A 89 -15.36 -20.14 9.41
CA LYS A 89 -14.85 -21.44 8.93
C LYS A 89 -15.36 -21.76 7.51
N GLU A 90 -16.58 -21.29 7.19
CA GLU A 90 -17.23 -21.50 5.90
C GLU A 90 -16.86 -20.43 4.87
N ASN A 91 -16.45 -19.24 5.33
CA ASN A 91 -16.04 -18.12 4.47
C ASN A 91 -14.61 -17.69 4.80
N ASN A 92 -13.68 -18.18 4.03
CA ASN A 92 -12.24 -17.88 4.12
C ASN A 92 -11.72 -17.09 2.90
N THR A 93 -12.63 -16.49 2.13
CA THR A 93 -12.30 -15.67 0.96
C THR A 93 -12.96 -14.30 1.11
N TYR A 94 -12.13 -13.25 1.23
CA TYR A 94 -12.62 -11.90 1.46
C TYR A 94 -11.59 -10.84 1.05
N ARG A 95 -12.07 -9.61 0.82
CA ARG A 95 -11.20 -8.45 0.64
C ARG A 95 -10.74 -7.91 1.98
N LEU A 96 -9.44 -8.05 2.26
CA LEU A 96 -8.81 -7.54 3.47
C LEU A 96 -8.58 -6.03 3.40
N ILE A 97 -8.05 -5.52 2.29
CA ILE A 97 -7.76 -4.09 2.10
C ILE A 97 -8.47 -3.59 0.84
N HIS A 98 -9.14 -2.45 0.96
CA HIS A 98 -9.81 -1.76 -0.14
C HIS A 98 -9.38 -0.30 -0.23
N GLY A 99 -8.11 -0.07 -0.51
CA GLY A 99 -7.55 1.26 -0.82
C GLY A 99 -7.86 2.32 0.22
N GLU A 100 -8.45 3.40 -0.23
CA GLU A 100 -8.81 4.55 0.58
C GLU A 100 -9.80 4.23 1.71
N GLY A 101 -10.65 3.22 1.52
CA GLY A 101 -11.60 2.77 2.53
C GLY A 101 -10.94 2.21 3.80
N ASP A 102 -9.74 1.69 3.67
CA ASP A 102 -8.93 1.16 4.77
C ASP A 102 -7.71 2.05 5.07
N PHE A 103 -7.73 3.31 4.60
CA PHE A 103 -6.65 4.29 4.78
C PHE A 103 -5.29 3.85 4.19
N LEU A 104 -5.31 2.97 3.17
CA LEU A 104 -4.14 2.52 2.42
C LEU A 104 -4.34 2.80 0.91
N PRO A 105 -4.36 4.09 0.51
CA PRO A 105 -4.70 4.51 -0.85
C PRO A 105 -3.79 3.87 -1.90
N GLY A 106 -4.41 3.16 -2.84
CA GLY A 106 -3.69 2.46 -3.90
C GLY A 106 -3.23 1.04 -3.55
N LEU A 107 -3.75 0.46 -2.45
CA LEU A 107 -3.51 -0.93 -2.08
C LEU A 107 -4.81 -1.73 -2.11
N ILE A 108 -4.80 -2.88 -2.75
CA ILE A 108 -5.84 -3.91 -2.67
C ILE A 108 -5.20 -5.19 -2.15
N VAL A 109 -5.86 -5.84 -1.19
CA VAL A 109 -5.46 -7.15 -0.70
C VAL A 109 -6.69 -8.04 -0.58
N ASP A 110 -6.69 -9.15 -1.32
CA ASP A 110 -7.71 -10.18 -1.23
C ASP A 110 -7.10 -11.44 -0.56
N VAL A 111 -7.84 -12.04 0.35
CA VAL A 111 -7.45 -13.29 1.03
C VAL A 111 -8.23 -14.45 0.43
N TYR A 112 -7.51 -15.54 0.12
CA TYR A 112 -8.03 -16.79 -0.37
C TYR A 112 -7.46 -17.92 0.50
N ALA A 113 -8.23 -18.37 1.47
CA ALA A 113 -7.83 -19.36 2.47
C ALA A 113 -6.56 -18.94 3.23
N ASP A 114 -5.42 -19.53 2.93
CA ASP A 114 -4.10 -19.29 3.55
C ASP A 114 -3.22 -18.30 2.75
N THR A 115 -3.72 -17.79 1.62
CA THR A 115 -2.94 -16.95 0.71
C THR A 115 -3.55 -15.55 0.58
N ALA A 116 -2.75 -14.53 0.83
CA ALA A 116 -3.11 -13.14 0.51
C ALA A 116 -2.55 -12.74 -0.86
N VAL A 117 -3.38 -12.07 -1.67
CA VAL A 117 -3.00 -11.53 -2.98
C VAL A 117 -2.96 -10.01 -2.89
N ILE A 118 -1.78 -9.44 -3.10
CA ILE A 118 -1.54 -8.00 -3.10
C ILE A 118 -1.62 -7.46 -4.53
N GLN A 119 -2.37 -6.37 -4.71
CA GLN A 119 -2.36 -5.55 -5.92
C GLN A 119 -2.02 -4.10 -5.54
N ALA A 120 -0.89 -3.60 -6.04
CA ALA A 120 -0.50 -2.21 -5.93
C ALA A 120 -1.01 -1.41 -7.13
N HIS A 121 -1.69 -0.30 -6.87
CA HIS A 121 -2.20 0.65 -7.86
C HIS A 121 -1.41 1.97 -7.84
N SER A 122 -0.34 2.04 -7.03
CA SER A 122 0.57 3.18 -6.94
C SER A 122 2.01 2.70 -6.76
N ILE A 123 2.95 3.56 -7.17
CA ILE A 123 4.38 3.26 -7.05
C ILE A 123 4.79 3.09 -5.59
N GLY A 124 4.27 3.94 -4.69
CA GLY A 124 4.59 3.84 -3.27
C GLY A 124 4.17 2.49 -2.67
N MET A 125 2.99 1.97 -3.01
CA MET A 125 2.56 0.64 -2.55
C MET A 125 3.41 -0.49 -3.15
N HIS A 126 3.90 -0.32 -4.39
CA HIS A 126 4.84 -1.26 -4.98
C HIS A 126 6.20 -1.25 -4.25
N CYS A 127 6.72 -0.07 -3.92
CA CYS A 127 8.00 0.06 -3.21
C CYS A 127 7.96 -0.63 -1.84
N HIS A 128 6.84 -0.51 -1.12
CA HIS A 128 6.65 -1.08 0.22
C HIS A 128 6.00 -2.47 0.23
N ARG A 129 5.96 -3.18 -0.91
CA ARG A 129 5.27 -4.48 -1.01
C ARG A 129 5.79 -5.56 -0.07
N MET A 130 7.09 -5.53 0.28
CA MET A 130 7.67 -6.50 1.20
C MET A 130 7.26 -6.23 2.64
N GLU A 131 7.34 -4.97 3.10
CA GLU A 131 6.88 -4.55 4.43
C GLU A 131 5.39 -4.80 4.61
N ILE A 132 4.59 -4.58 3.56
CA ILE A 132 3.17 -4.89 3.54
C ILE A 132 2.94 -6.41 3.65
N ALA A 133 3.70 -7.21 2.91
CA ALA A 133 3.59 -8.67 2.96
C ALA A 133 3.94 -9.23 4.35
N GLU A 134 5.02 -8.74 4.96
CA GLU A 134 5.42 -9.10 6.32
C GLU A 134 4.35 -8.71 7.36
N ALA A 135 3.79 -7.51 7.21
CA ALA A 135 2.73 -7.03 8.09
C ALA A 135 1.43 -7.86 7.96
N ILE A 136 1.10 -8.36 6.76
CA ILE A 136 -0.03 -9.27 6.54
C ILE A 136 0.19 -10.59 7.30
N ILE A 137 1.36 -11.23 7.15
CA ILE A 137 1.70 -12.45 7.87
C ILE A 137 1.60 -12.28 9.39
N GLN A 138 2.02 -11.13 9.90
CA GLN A 138 1.99 -10.83 11.34
C GLN A 138 0.60 -10.52 11.88
N SER A 139 -0.30 -9.99 11.04
CA SER A 139 -1.61 -9.47 11.47
C SER A 139 -2.80 -10.37 11.12
N VAL A 140 -2.65 -11.31 10.19
CA VAL A 140 -3.73 -12.15 9.67
C VAL A 140 -3.44 -13.63 9.96
N PRO A 141 -3.97 -14.19 11.06
CA PRO A 141 -3.52 -15.48 11.61
C PRO A 141 -3.61 -16.68 10.65
N GLN A 142 -4.55 -16.67 9.70
CA GLN A 142 -4.74 -17.77 8.75
C GLN A 142 -3.87 -17.68 7.51
N VAL A 143 -3.17 -16.54 7.29
CA VAL A 143 -2.36 -16.33 6.08
C VAL A 143 -0.92 -16.73 6.36
N ASP A 144 -0.37 -17.62 5.54
CA ASP A 144 1.04 -18.02 5.56
C ASP A 144 1.76 -17.79 4.23
N LYS A 145 1.01 -17.36 3.19
CA LYS A 145 1.52 -17.07 1.85
C LYS A 145 1.07 -15.70 1.37
N VAL A 146 1.96 -14.97 0.71
CA VAL A 146 1.63 -13.70 0.08
C VAL A 146 2.07 -13.71 -1.36
N TYR A 147 1.11 -13.54 -2.27
CA TYR A 147 1.30 -13.46 -3.71
C TYR A 147 1.12 -12.01 -4.18
N TYR A 148 2.03 -11.52 -5.01
CA TYR A 148 1.99 -10.20 -5.60
C TYR A 148 1.55 -10.28 -7.05
N LYS A 149 0.54 -9.48 -7.43
CA LYS A 149 -0.03 -9.44 -8.79
C LYS A 149 -0.33 -8.01 -9.20
N SER A 150 0.64 -7.31 -9.75
CA SER A 150 0.52 -5.89 -10.09
C SER A 150 1.06 -5.53 -11.48
N ASP A 151 1.15 -6.49 -12.37
CA ASP A 151 1.57 -6.30 -13.76
C ASP A 151 0.65 -5.36 -14.54
N ASP A 152 -0.68 -5.49 -14.33
CA ASP A 152 -1.70 -4.69 -15.02
C ASP A 152 -2.22 -3.50 -14.20
N THR A 153 -1.84 -3.38 -12.91
CA THR A 153 -2.41 -2.37 -12.00
C THR A 153 -1.49 -1.18 -11.74
N LEU A 154 -0.20 -1.34 -11.97
CA LEU A 154 0.77 -0.28 -11.78
C LEU A 154 0.74 0.73 -12.94
N PRO A 155 1.03 2.02 -12.67
CA PRO A 155 1.16 3.02 -13.72
C PRO A 155 2.23 2.64 -14.75
N HIS A 156 1.87 2.56 -16.03
CA HIS A 156 2.73 2.05 -17.11
C HIS A 156 3.97 2.92 -17.41
N LYS A 157 4.00 4.17 -16.96
CA LYS A 157 5.05 5.15 -17.31
C LYS A 157 6.23 5.20 -16.35
N ALA A 158 6.14 4.59 -15.18
CA ALA A 158 7.22 4.65 -14.22
C ALA A 158 8.26 3.55 -14.47
N PRO A 159 9.55 3.86 -14.40
CA PRO A 159 10.61 2.85 -14.37
C PRO A 159 10.56 2.13 -13.02
N ILE A 160 9.75 1.06 -12.96
CA ILE A 160 9.50 0.32 -11.73
C ILE A 160 10.53 -0.79 -11.62
N GLN A 161 11.29 -0.81 -10.52
CA GLN A 161 12.23 -1.87 -10.20
C GLN A 161 11.56 -3.01 -9.46
N GLY A 162 11.97 -4.23 -9.78
CA GLY A 162 11.53 -5.46 -9.14
C GLY A 162 10.38 -6.16 -9.86
N GLU A 163 10.08 -7.37 -9.40
CA GLU A 163 9.05 -8.22 -9.98
C GLU A 163 7.65 -7.66 -9.71
N ARG A 164 6.77 -7.81 -10.71
CA ARG A 164 5.38 -7.35 -10.64
C ARG A 164 4.40 -8.48 -10.36
N VAL A 165 4.86 -9.72 -10.47
CA VAL A 165 4.08 -10.94 -10.25
C VAL A 165 4.95 -11.98 -9.58
N GLY A 166 4.41 -12.68 -8.57
CA GLY A 166 5.11 -13.78 -7.90
C GLY A 166 4.84 -13.83 -6.40
N TYR A 167 5.29 -14.90 -5.77
CA TYR A 167 5.24 -15.01 -4.33
C TYR A 167 6.28 -14.10 -3.67
N LEU A 168 5.84 -13.29 -2.71
CA LEU A 168 6.72 -12.51 -1.84
C LEU A 168 7.13 -13.34 -0.61
N ILE A 169 6.19 -14.13 -0.06
CA ILE A 169 6.38 -14.97 1.14
C ILE A 169 5.67 -16.31 0.94
N GLY A 170 6.26 -17.40 1.45
CA GLY A 170 5.56 -18.67 1.73
C GLY A 170 5.44 -19.67 0.58
N ALA A 171 6.05 -19.42 -0.59
CA ALA A 171 6.24 -20.47 -1.58
C ALA A 171 7.72 -20.61 -1.90
N GLU A 172 8.26 -21.83 -1.75
CA GLU A 172 9.43 -22.23 -2.53
C GLU A 172 9.05 -22.02 -4.01
N LYS A 173 9.99 -21.56 -4.85
CA LYS A 173 9.80 -21.37 -6.30
C LYS A 173 9.29 -22.67 -6.94
N ALA A 174 8.03 -22.98 -6.72
CA ALA A 174 7.34 -24.03 -7.43
C ALA A 174 6.97 -23.45 -8.80
N ASP A 175 7.39 -24.12 -9.85
CA ASP A 175 7.02 -23.82 -11.23
C ASP A 175 5.50 -23.59 -11.31
N PHE A 176 5.11 -22.35 -11.52
CA PHE A 176 3.72 -21.95 -11.67
C PHE A 176 3.24 -22.39 -13.05
N ASN A 177 2.88 -23.66 -13.19
CA ASN A 177 2.07 -24.14 -14.29
C ASN A 177 0.63 -23.69 -14.02
N GLY A 178 0.15 -22.75 -14.84
CA GLY A 178 -1.05 -21.93 -14.72
C GLY A 178 -2.44 -22.58 -14.51
N ASP A 179 -2.57 -23.64 -13.71
CA ASP A 179 -3.81 -24.40 -13.51
C ASP A 179 -4.50 -24.12 -12.16
N PHE A 180 -4.58 -22.86 -11.75
CA PHE A 180 -5.27 -22.47 -10.49
C PHE A 180 -6.81 -22.39 -10.62
N TRP A 181 -7.40 -22.68 -11.77
CA TRP A 181 -8.84 -22.49 -12.01
C TRP A 181 -9.62 -23.77 -12.30
N ALA A 182 -9.08 -24.93 -11.98
CA ALA A 182 -9.80 -26.18 -12.19
C ALA A 182 -9.95 -26.96 -10.88
N LYS A 183 -10.92 -26.55 -10.02
CA LYS A 183 -11.81 -27.50 -9.33
C LYS A 183 -12.89 -26.76 -8.58
#